data_18bdde48664cb289095b83038fd07a39
#
_entry.id   18bdde48664cb289095b83038fd07a39
#
_cell.length_a   1.000
_cell.length_b   1.000
_cell.length_c   1.000
_cell.angle_alpha   90.00
_cell.angle_beta   90.00
_cell.angle_gamma   90.00
#
_symmetry.space_group_name_H-M   'P 1'
#
loop_
_entity.id
_entity.type
_entity.pdbx_description
1 polymer ?
#
loop_
_entity_poly.entity_id
_entity_poly.type
_entity_poly.pdbx_seq_one_letter_code
_entity_poly.pdbx_strand_id
1 'polypeptide(L)'
;PAKVVGGSTITQQLAKNFYLTRERTLSRKGTEALMALLLERNHTKREILEAYLNEVYMGQRGSVAIHGVGEAAQHYFGKQVGDLTLPEAALLAGLIKGPNLYSPYKHPEAARKRRDLVLSILREQDKIDRDAYESALIADLGVRDVYVDEHVAPYFVEELRQELSERYGEEILQSEGMAIYSTLDAELQRAANAAVTTRLSRLEQDYPSLRRPASPLQAAVVALSPKSGEILALVGGRDY
;
A
#
# COMPACT_ATOMS: atom_id res chain seq x y z
N PRO A 1 23.99 15.00 -16.59
CA PRO A 1 24.71 13.78 -16.26
C PRO A 1 23.73 12.61 -16.34
N ALA A 2 24.05 11.65 -17.25
CA ALA A 2 23.25 10.45 -17.44
C ALA A 2 23.22 9.67 -16.11
N LYS A 3 22.03 9.38 -15.61
CA LYS A 3 21.85 8.47 -14.46
C LYS A 3 22.37 7.09 -14.91
N VAL A 4 23.46 6.64 -14.32
CA VAL A 4 23.92 5.26 -14.48
C VAL A 4 22.88 4.35 -13.86
N VAL A 5 22.04 3.74 -14.68
CA VAL A 5 21.08 2.73 -14.26
C VAL A 5 21.85 1.44 -14.05
N GLY A 6 22.18 1.13 -12.79
CA GLY A 6 22.85 -0.12 -12.44
C GLY A 6 21.90 -1.30 -12.62
N GLY A 7 22.31 -2.30 -13.41
CA GLY A 7 21.61 -3.58 -13.54
C GLY A 7 21.93 -4.47 -12.34
N SER A 8 21.16 -4.41 -11.24
CA SER A 8 21.24 -5.39 -10.15
C SER A 8 20.34 -6.59 -10.45
N THR A 9 20.82 -7.80 -10.19
CA THR A 9 20.01 -9.02 -10.32
C THR A 9 18.92 -9.08 -9.25
N ILE A 10 17.91 -9.94 -9.44
CA ILE A 10 16.86 -10.21 -8.43
C ILE A 10 17.51 -10.67 -7.12
N THR A 11 18.51 -11.54 -7.20
CA THR A 11 19.24 -12.02 -6.01
C THR A 11 19.95 -10.91 -5.26
N GLN A 12 20.56 -9.95 -5.96
CA GLN A 12 21.17 -8.77 -5.35
C GLN A 12 20.14 -7.84 -4.72
N GLN A 13 18.96 -7.71 -5.34
CA GLN A 13 17.86 -6.93 -4.77
C GLN A 13 17.31 -7.59 -3.51
N LEU A 14 17.16 -8.91 -3.51
CA LEU A 14 16.75 -9.68 -2.35
C LEU A 14 17.76 -9.53 -1.20
N ALA A 15 19.06 -9.72 -1.47
CA ALA A 15 20.11 -9.53 -0.49
C ALA A 15 20.10 -8.11 0.12
N LYS A 16 19.86 -7.10 -0.71
CA LYS A 16 19.72 -5.71 -0.27
C LYS A 16 18.52 -5.53 0.68
N ASN A 17 17.38 -6.10 0.37
CA ASN A 17 16.16 -5.92 1.15
C ASN A 17 16.25 -6.57 2.53
N PHE A 18 16.85 -7.77 2.62
CA PHE A 18 16.94 -8.53 3.88
C PHE A 18 18.08 -8.12 4.80
N TYR A 19 19.21 -7.67 4.25
CA TYR A 19 20.46 -7.64 5.05
C TYR A 19 21.17 -6.30 5.11
N LEU A 20 20.68 -5.26 4.40
CA LEU A 20 21.47 -4.06 4.26
C LEU A 20 20.70 -2.78 4.60
N THR A 21 21.40 -1.88 5.29
CA THR A 21 20.91 -0.52 5.59
C THR A 21 20.79 0.33 4.33
N ARG A 22 20.05 1.45 4.42
CA ARG A 22 19.80 2.37 3.28
C ARG A 22 21.00 3.17 2.81
N GLU A 23 22.18 3.03 3.43
CA GLU A 23 23.38 3.75 3.05
C GLU A 23 23.94 3.32 1.68
N ARG A 24 24.33 4.30 0.88
CA ARG A 24 24.86 4.06 -0.48
C ARG A 24 26.38 4.09 -0.47
N THR A 25 27.02 3.02 -0.04
CA THR A 25 28.48 2.88 -0.03
C THR A 25 28.97 1.80 -1.00
N LEU A 26 30.22 1.91 -1.47
CA LEU A 26 30.83 0.87 -2.32
C LEU A 26 31.03 -0.46 -1.54
N SER A 27 31.37 -0.37 -0.25
CA SER A 27 31.49 -1.54 0.62
C SER A 27 30.17 -2.31 0.71
N ARG A 28 29.06 -1.62 0.89
CA ARG A 28 27.71 -2.23 0.86
C ARG A 28 27.45 -2.94 -0.48
N LYS A 29 27.87 -2.35 -1.61
CA LYS A 29 27.66 -2.98 -2.92
C LYS A 29 28.49 -4.28 -3.08
N GLY A 30 29.67 -4.31 -2.48
CA GLY A 30 30.47 -5.54 -2.38
C GLY A 30 29.79 -6.61 -1.53
N THR A 31 29.22 -6.22 -0.37
CA THR A 31 28.47 -7.12 0.50
C THR A 31 27.22 -7.67 -0.19
N GLU A 32 26.43 -6.82 -0.92
CA GLU A 32 25.32 -7.29 -1.73
C GLU A 32 25.72 -8.41 -2.72
N ALA A 33 26.84 -8.19 -3.43
CA ALA A 33 27.30 -9.16 -4.42
C ALA A 33 27.75 -10.49 -3.77
N LEU A 34 28.45 -10.42 -2.63
CA LEU A 34 28.86 -11.61 -1.88
C LEU A 34 27.65 -12.38 -1.33
N MET A 35 26.70 -11.67 -0.73
CA MET A 35 25.47 -12.29 -0.24
C MET A 35 24.64 -12.91 -1.36
N ALA A 36 24.52 -12.23 -2.51
CA ALA A 36 23.85 -12.80 -3.67
C ALA A 36 24.51 -14.11 -4.13
N LEU A 37 25.84 -14.17 -4.15
CA LEU A 37 26.58 -15.39 -4.50
C LEU A 37 26.32 -16.53 -3.49
N LEU A 38 26.28 -16.22 -2.20
CA LEU A 38 25.96 -17.20 -1.15
C LEU A 38 24.51 -17.70 -1.26
N LEU A 39 23.56 -16.82 -1.55
CA LEU A 39 22.17 -17.20 -1.80
C LEU A 39 22.06 -18.14 -3.02
N GLU A 40 22.70 -17.79 -4.14
CA GLU A 40 22.67 -18.62 -5.36
C GLU A 40 23.38 -19.96 -5.20
N ARG A 41 24.32 -20.05 -4.25
CA ARG A 41 24.99 -21.33 -3.92
C ARG A 41 24.11 -22.26 -3.07
N ASN A 42 23.31 -21.68 -2.17
CA ASN A 42 22.58 -22.44 -1.15
C ASN A 42 21.10 -22.65 -1.50
N HIS A 43 20.56 -21.88 -2.44
CA HIS A 43 19.16 -21.90 -2.81
C HIS A 43 18.98 -22.02 -4.32
N THR A 44 17.91 -22.65 -4.73
CA THR A 44 17.51 -22.73 -6.14
C THR A 44 16.98 -21.38 -6.63
N LYS A 45 17.00 -21.17 -7.93
CA LYS A 45 16.41 -19.96 -8.55
C LYS A 45 14.94 -19.78 -8.20
N ARG A 46 14.21 -20.87 -8.00
CA ARG A 46 12.80 -20.86 -7.63
C ARG A 46 12.60 -20.33 -6.22
N GLU A 47 13.38 -20.83 -5.26
CA GLU A 47 13.34 -20.37 -3.86
C GLU A 47 13.73 -18.89 -3.74
N ILE A 48 14.75 -18.45 -4.48
CA ILE A 48 15.17 -17.05 -4.53
C ILE A 48 14.06 -16.16 -5.11
N LEU A 49 13.42 -16.62 -6.19
CA LEU A 49 12.31 -15.87 -6.81
C LEU A 49 11.10 -15.81 -5.88
N GLU A 50 10.76 -16.91 -5.22
CA GLU A 50 9.67 -16.96 -4.24
C GLU A 50 9.92 -16.02 -3.07
N ALA A 51 11.11 -16.05 -2.47
CA ALA A 51 11.50 -15.12 -1.42
C ALA A 51 11.45 -13.67 -1.90
N TYR A 52 11.92 -13.38 -3.12
CA TYR A 52 11.85 -12.06 -3.72
C TYR A 52 10.41 -11.56 -3.90
N LEU A 53 9.54 -12.40 -4.44
CA LEU A 53 8.14 -12.05 -4.67
C LEU A 53 7.34 -11.87 -3.38
N ASN A 54 7.75 -12.50 -2.28
CA ASN A 54 7.14 -12.30 -0.97
C ASN A 54 7.62 -11.02 -0.26
N GLU A 55 8.81 -10.49 -0.65
CA GLU A 55 9.45 -9.38 0.07
C GLU A 55 9.43 -8.06 -0.69
N VAL A 56 9.30 -8.11 -2.02
CA VAL A 56 9.43 -6.91 -2.85
C VAL A 56 8.42 -5.85 -2.48
N TYR A 57 8.90 -4.60 -2.32
CA TYR A 57 8.05 -3.45 -2.07
C TYR A 57 7.13 -3.16 -3.25
N MET A 58 5.84 -3.12 -3.02
CA MET A 58 4.78 -3.01 -4.03
C MET A 58 3.96 -1.71 -3.94
N GLY A 59 4.27 -0.85 -2.99
CA GLY A 59 3.56 0.42 -2.80
C GLY A 59 3.23 0.70 -1.35
N GLN A 60 2.30 1.62 -1.14
CA GLN A 60 1.86 2.02 0.20
C GLN A 60 0.34 2.06 0.26
N ARG A 61 -0.19 1.69 1.41
CA ARG A 61 -1.56 1.94 1.84
C ARG A 61 -1.47 2.90 3.02
N GLY A 62 -1.67 4.19 2.76
CA GLY A 62 -1.39 5.23 3.74
C GLY A 62 0.07 5.28 4.15
N SER A 63 0.33 5.18 5.44
CA SER A 63 1.67 5.08 6.01
C SER A 63 2.24 3.65 5.97
N VAL A 64 1.42 2.63 5.68
CA VAL A 64 1.83 1.22 5.69
C VAL A 64 2.38 0.82 4.33
N ALA A 65 3.59 0.28 4.32
CA ALA A 65 4.21 -0.28 3.13
C ALA A 65 3.57 -1.63 2.79
N ILE A 66 3.35 -1.88 1.49
CA ILE A 66 2.85 -3.15 0.96
C ILE A 66 4.06 -3.95 0.49
N HIS A 67 4.24 -5.12 1.07
CA HIS A 67 5.32 -6.02 0.71
C HIS A 67 4.78 -7.34 0.13
N GLY A 68 5.46 -7.80 -0.89
CA GLY A 68 5.13 -9.03 -1.59
C GLY A 68 3.91 -8.95 -2.51
N VAL A 69 3.91 -9.87 -3.49
CA VAL A 69 2.83 -9.94 -4.49
C VAL A 69 1.52 -10.44 -3.92
N GLY A 70 1.55 -11.19 -2.82
CA GLY A 70 0.34 -11.68 -2.13
C GLY A 70 -0.46 -10.53 -1.53
N GLU A 71 0.18 -9.68 -0.72
CA GLU A 71 -0.45 -8.50 -0.14
C GLU A 71 -0.87 -7.50 -1.23
N ALA A 72 -0.01 -7.32 -2.26
CA ALA A 72 -0.33 -6.46 -3.39
C ALA A 72 -1.56 -6.94 -4.18
N ALA A 73 -1.70 -8.25 -4.44
CA ALA A 73 -2.87 -8.82 -5.11
C ALA A 73 -4.15 -8.56 -4.32
N GLN A 74 -4.08 -8.75 -3.01
CA GLN A 74 -5.20 -8.46 -2.11
C GLN A 74 -5.50 -6.97 -2.04
N HIS A 75 -4.48 -6.13 -1.97
CA HIS A 75 -4.64 -4.67 -1.91
C HIS A 75 -5.22 -4.10 -3.20
N TYR A 76 -4.60 -4.39 -4.34
CA TYR A 76 -5.00 -3.79 -5.62
C TYR A 76 -6.26 -4.42 -6.22
N PHE A 77 -6.47 -5.73 -6.04
CA PHE A 77 -7.53 -6.46 -6.74
C PHE A 77 -8.50 -7.20 -5.82
N GLY A 78 -8.17 -7.40 -4.54
CA GLY A 78 -8.96 -8.20 -3.60
C GLY A 78 -8.97 -9.68 -3.93
N LYS A 79 -7.90 -10.16 -4.55
CA LYS A 79 -7.76 -11.53 -5.05
C LYS A 79 -6.56 -12.23 -4.43
N GLN A 80 -6.60 -13.55 -4.41
CA GLN A 80 -5.40 -14.35 -4.20
C GLN A 80 -4.53 -14.31 -5.46
N VAL A 81 -3.21 -14.54 -5.30
CA VAL A 81 -2.25 -14.48 -6.42
C VAL A 81 -2.64 -15.44 -7.55
N GLY A 82 -3.18 -16.62 -7.21
CA GLY A 82 -3.62 -17.63 -8.20
C GLY A 82 -4.84 -17.22 -9.03
N ASP A 83 -5.60 -16.22 -8.58
CA ASP A 83 -6.83 -15.75 -9.23
C ASP A 83 -6.60 -14.50 -10.10
N LEU A 84 -5.35 -14.03 -10.17
CA LEU A 84 -5.00 -12.87 -10.97
C LEU A 84 -5.14 -13.17 -12.47
N THR A 85 -5.78 -12.26 -13.17
CA THR A 85 -5.81 -12.28 -14.64
C THR A 85 -4.46 -11.82 -15.22
N LEU A 86 -4.24 -12.10 -16.50
CA LEU A 86 -3.01 -11.69 -17.19
C LEU A 86 -2.72 -10.18 -17.07
N PRO A 87 -3.68 -9.26 -17.34
CA PRO A 87 -3.42 -7.83 -17.18
C PRO A 87 -3.12 -7.41 -15.72
N GLU A 88 -3.75 -8.03 -14.75
CA GLU A 88 -3.50 -7.77 -13.31
C GLU A 88 -2.09 -8.23 -12.90
N ALA A 89 -1.70 -9.43 -13.29
CA ALA A 89 -0.35 -9.94 -13.04
C ALA A 89 0.73 -9.09 -13.74
N ALA A 90 0.47 -8.64 -14.98
CA ALA A 90 1.36 -7.75 -15.72
C ALA A 90 1.47 -6.36 -15.04
N LEU A 91 0.38 -5.85 -14.47
CA LEU A 91 0.40 -4.61 -13.68
C LEU A 91 1.30 -4.77 -12.45
N LEU A 92 1.11 -5.82 -11.63
CA LEU A 92 1.97 -6.06 -10.46
C LEU A 92 3.44 -6.18 -10.85
N ALA A 93 3.76 -6.96 -11.89
CA ALA A 93 5.14 -7.05 -12.39
C ALA A 93 5.69 -5.69 -12.84
N GLY A 94 4.84 -4.86 -13.41
CA GLY A 94 5.19 -3.48 -13.80
C GLY A 94 5.51 -2.57 -12.62
N LEU A 95 4.77 -2.71 -11.51
CA LEU A 95 4.92 -1.91 -10.29
C LEU A 95 6.29 -2.11 -9.62
N ILE A 96 6.89 -3.28 -9.72
CA ILE A 96 8.19 -3.59 -9.08
C ILE A 96 9.28 -2.56 -9.44
N LYS A 97 9.24 -2.00 -10.64
CA LYS A 97 10.22 -0.99 -11.07
C LYS A 97 10.16 0.31 -10.29
N GLY A 98 8.97 0.66 -9.78
CA GLY A 98 8.76 1.91 -9.05
C GLY A 98 7.29 2.04 -8.62
N PRO A 99 6.90 1.39 -7.53
CA PRO A 99 5.51 1.30 -7.12
C PRO A 99 4.83 2.66 -6.92
N ASN A 100 5.57 3.62 -6.35
CA ASN A 100 5.04 4.97 -6.15
C ASN A 100 4.90 5.75 -7.46
N LEU A 101 5.79 5.52 -8.43
CA LEU A 101 5.77 6.19 -9.75
C LEU A 101 4.66 5.66 -10.65
N TYR A 102 4.39 4.35 -10.54
CA TYR A 102 3.39 3.64 -11.34
C TYR A 102 2.15 3.27 -10.54
N SER A 103 1.91 3.92 -9.39
CA SER A 103 0.71 3.66 -8.58
C SER A 103 -0.55 3.80 -9.43
N PRO A 104 -1.39 2.76 -9.54
CA PRO A 104 -2.59 2.81 -10.38
C PRO A 104 -3.65 3.78 -9.83
N TYR A 105 -3.57 4.11 -8.54
CA TYR A 105 -4.44 5.10 -7.90
C TYR A 105 -4.00 6.53 -8.15
N LYS A 106 -2.68 6.80 -8.06
CA LYS A 106 -2.13 8.16 -8.19
C LYS A 106 -1.79 8.52 -9.63
N HIS A 107 -1.37 7.52 -10.43
CA HIS A 107 -0.85 7.69 -11.79
C HIS A 107 -1.38 6.60 -12.73
N PRO A 108 -2.73 6.49 -12.94
CA PRO A 108 -3.35 5.40 -13.69
C PRO A 108 -2.81 5.27 -15.13
N GLU A 109 -2.54 6.38 -15.81
CA GLU A 109 -1.99 6.37 -17.17
C GLU A 109 -0.55 5.83 -17.22
N ALA A 110 0.29 6.18 -16.23
CA ALA A 110 1.64 5.65 -16.12
C ALA A 110 1.63 4.15 -15.78
N ALA A 111 0.70 3.73 -14.92
CA ALA A 111 0.47 2.33 -14.57
C ALA A 111 0.03 1.52 -15.80
N ARG A 112 -0.93 2.02 -16.59
CA ARG A 112 -1.39 1.40 -17.84
C ARG A 112 -0.23 1.23 -18.82
N LYS A 113 0.51 2.28 -19.13
CA LYS A 113 1.68 2.22 -20.02
C LYS A 113 2.73 1.22 -19.51
N ARG A 114 2.92 1.13 -18.21
CA ARG A 114 3.88 0.20 -17.63
C ARG A 114 3.41 -1.25 -17.70
N ARG A 115 2.12 -1.53 -17.49
CA ARG A 115 1.47 -2.82 -17.71
C ARG A 115 1.62 -3.25 -19.17
N ASP A 116 1.29 -2.36 -20.09
CA ASP A 116 1.30 -2.63 -21.52
C ASP A 116 2.72 -2.97 -22.03
N LEU A 117 3.74 -2.31 -21.46
CA LEU A 117 5.14 -2.66 -21.71
C LEU A 117 5.48 -4.08 -21.22
N VAL A 118 4.96 -4.51 -20.08
CA VAL A 118 5.16 -5.89 -19.60
C VAL A 118 4.48 -6.88 -20.53
N LEU A 119 3.25 -6.59 -20.96
CA LEU A 119 2.51 -7.41 -21.93
C LEU A 119 3.22 -7.52 -23.26
N SER A 120 3.80 -6.42 -23.80
CA SER A 120 4.56 -6.46 -25.05
C SER A 120 5.80 -7.36 -24.94
N ILE A 121 6.52 -7.29 -23.83
CA ILE A 121 7.68 -8.14 -23.58
C ILE A 121 7.28 -9.62 -23.52
N LEU A 122 6.16 -9.95 -22.85
CA LEU A 122 5.64 -11.31 -22.82
C LEU A 122 5.26 -11.82 -24.21
N ARG A 123 4.69 -10.96 -25.04
CA ARG A 123 4.34 -11.28 -26.42
C ARG A 123 5.59 -11.48 -27.30
N GLU A 124 6.58 -10.59 -27.19
CA GLU A 124 7.87 -10.69 -27.91
C GLU A 124 8.65 -11.96 -27.53
N GLN A 125 8.46 -12.46 -26.30
CA GLN A 125 9.09 -13.70 -25.83
C GLN A 125 8.24 -14.95 -26.04
N ASP A 126 7.16 -14.87 -26.80
CA ASP A 126 6.21 -15.96 -27.09
C ASP A 126 5.64 -16.63 -25.81
N LYS A 127 5.50 -15.86 -24.71
CA LYS A 127 4.90 -16.32 -23.46
C LYS A 127 3.38 -16.21 -23.45
N ILE A 128 2.83 -15.35 -24.29
CA ILE A 128 1.40 -15.18 -24.51
C ILE A 128 1.14 -15.12 -26.02
N ASP A 129 -0.01 -15.61 -26.46
CA ASP A 129 -0.43 -15.50 -27.85
C ASP A 129 -0.97 -14.09 -28.18
N ARG A 130 -1.32 -13.88 -29.43
CA ARG A 130 -1.80 -12.58 -29.91
C ARG A 130 -3.14 -12.20 -29.31
N ASP A 131 -4.06 -13.15 -29.21
CA ASP A 131 -5.43 -12.91 -28.74
C ASP A 131 -5.44 -12.55 -27.26
N ALA A 132 -4.63 -13.25 -26.44
CA ALA A 132 -4.44 -12.93 -25.03
C ALA A 132 -3.80 -11.54 -24.83
N TYR A 133 -2.81 -11.19 -25.68
CA TYR A 133 -2.18 -9.88 -25.65
C TYR A 133 -3.17 -8.76 -26.00
N GLU A 134 -3.91 -8.87 -27.10
CA GLU A 134 -4.88 -7.86 -27.54
C GLU A 134 -6.01 -7.71 -26.51
N SER A 135 -6.51 -8.82 -25.96
CA SER A 135 -7.52 -8.81 -24.89
C SER A 135 -7.02 -8.14 -23.62
N ALA A 136 -5.76 -8.37 -23.24
CA ALA A 136 -5.16 -7.78 -22.04
C ALA A 136 -4.91 -6.26 -22.19
N LEU A 137 -4.61 -5.77 -23.40
CA LEU A 137 -4.40 -4.35 -23.69
C LEU A 137 -5.67 -3.52 -23.52
N ILE A 138 -6.82 -4.04 -23.94
CA ILE A 138 -8.11 -3.33 -23.85
C ILE A 138 -8.73 -3.42 -22.45
N ALA A 139 -8.27 -4.35 -21.63
CA ALA A 139 -8.75 -4.50 -20.28
C ALA A 139 -8.45 -3.25 -19.42
N ASP A 140 -9.38 -2.89 -18.56
CA ASP A 140 -9.14 -1.89 -17.53
C ASP A 140 -8.03 -2.34 -16.57
N LEU A 141 -7.49 -1.41 -15.76
CA LEU A 141 -6.49 -1.76 -14.75
C LEU A 141 -7.04 -2.75 -13.72
N GLY A 142 -8.36 -2.83 -13.57
CA GLY A 142 -9.04 -3.79 -12.70
C GLY A 142 -8.77 -3.55 -11.21
N VAL A 143 -8.10 -2.43 -10.87
CA VAL A 143 -7.86 -2.11 -9.46
C VAL A 143 -9.19 -1.85 -8.79
N ARG A 144 -9.34 -2.41 -7.60
CA ARG A 144 -10.50 -2.11 -6.76
C ARG A 144 -10.54 -0.61 -6.54
N ASP A 145 -11.76 -0.05 -6.53
CA ASP A 145 -11.92 1.20 -5.82
C ASP A 145 -11.50 0.91 -4.37
N VAL A 146 -10.23 1.13 -4.12
CA VAL A 146 -9.82 1.29 -2.74
C VAL A 146 -10.41 2.64 -2.36
N TYR A 147 -11.61 2.57 -1.83
CA TYR A 147 -11.78 3.27 -0.59
C TYR A 147 -10.69 2.70 0.31
N VAL A 148 -9.47 3.17 0.13
CA VAL A 148 -8.49 3.21 1.19
C VAL A 148 -9.14 4.15 2.16
N ASP A 149 -9.78 3.53 3.08
CA ASP A 149 -10.31 4.14 4.25
C ASP A 149 -9.12 4.54 5.15
N GLU A 150 -8.11 5.17 4.51
CA GLU A 150 -6.98 5.83 5.20
C GLU A 150 -7.52 6.87 6.17
N HIS A 151 -8.78 7.20 6.02
CA HIS A 151 -9.46 8.21 6.80
C HIS A 151 -10.77 7.73 7.46
N VAL A 152 -11.04 6.42 7.51
CA VAL A 152 -12.21 5.96 8.30
C VAL A 152 -12.08 6.44 9.72
N ALA A 153 -10.89 6.38 10.29
CA ALA A 153 -10.66 6.70 11.68
C ALA A 153 -9.32 7.40 11.92
N PRO A 154 -9.01 8.54 11.25
CA PRO A 154 -7.69 9.15 11.40
C PRO A 154 -7.41 9.58 12.84
N TYR A 155 -8.39 10.10 13.55
CA TYR A 155 -8.29 10.47 14.96
C TYR A 155 -8.07 9.24 15.86
N PHE A 156 -8.74 8.12 15.59
CA PHE A 156 -8.55 6.88 16.33
C PHE A 156 -7.15 6.29 16.11
N VAL A 157 -6.68 6.31 14.87
CA VAL A 157 -5.34 5.80 14.51
C VAL A 157 -4.24 6.66 15.15
N GLU A 158 -4.42 7.98 15.19
CA GLU A 158 -3.44 8.86 15.83
C GLU A 158 -3.39 8.65 17.34
N GLU A 159 -4.54 8.51 18.00
CA GLU A 159 -4.61 8.19 19.44
C GLU A 159 -3.95 6.85 19.74
N LEU A 160 -4.27 5.82 18.91
CA LEU A 160 -3.65 4.51 19.05
C LEU A 160 -2.13 4.56 18.85
N ARG A 161 -1.66 5.36 17.88
CA ARG A 161 -0.22 5.55 17.64
C ARG A 161 0.48 6.19 18.84
N GLN A 162 -0.14 7.19 19.44
CA GLN A 162 0.40 7.82 20.64
C GLN A 162 0.48 6.84 21.82
N GLU A 163 -0.60 6.12 22.11
CA GLU A 163 -0.62 5.11 23.17
C GLU A 163 0.44 4.02 22.95
N LEU A 164 0.59 3.56 21.72
CA LEU A 164 1.59 2.54 21.40
C LEU A 164 3.02 3.09 21.50
N SER A 165 3.27 4.33 21.04
CA SER A 165 4.59 4.96 21.15
C SER A 165 5.04 5.14 22.58
N GLU A 166 4.12 5.52 23.48
CA GLU A 166 4.40 5.64 24.92
C GLU A 166 4.70 4.29 25.57
N ARG A 167 4.04 3.22 25.11
CA ARG A 167 4.14 1.89 25.72
C ARG A 167 5.28 1.05 25.17
N TYR A 168 5.61 1.16 23.89
CA TYR A 168 6.54 0.26 23.20
C TYR A 168 7.75 0.94 22.56
N GLY A 169 7.76 2.25 22.43
CA GLY A 169 8.78 3.01 21.73
C GLY A 169 8.64 2.95 20.19
N GLU A 170 9.18 3.95 19.49
CA GLU A 170 9.04 4.07 18.04
C GLU A 170 9.76 2.96 17.25
N GLU A 171 10.87 2.43 17.76
CA GLU A 171 11.64 1.37 17.10
C GLU A 171 10.83 0.08 16.92
N ILE A 172 10.00 -0.28 17.91
CA ILE A 172 9.14 -1.46 17.86
C ILE A 172 8.00 -1.24 16.87
N LEU A 173 7.42 -0.05 16.83
CA LEU A 173 6.31 0.28 15.93
C LEU A 173 6.73 0.34 14.46
N GLN A 174 8.03 0.55 14.19
CA GLN A 174 8.60 0.53 12.85
C GLN A 174 9.11 -0.85 12.43
N SER A 175 9.03 -1.85 13.32
CA SER A 175 9.43 -3.22 12.98
C SER A 175 8.42 -3.85 12.02
N GLU A 176 8.95 -4.51 10.97
CA GLU A 176 8.13 -5.17 9.97
C GLU A 176 7.38 -6.37 10.57
N GLY A 177 6.13 -6.56 10.15
CA GLY A 177 5.32 -7.73 10.50
C GLY A 177 4.49 -7.63 11.78
N MET A 178 4.40 -6.46 12.43
CA MET A 178 3.51 -6.28 13.57
C MET A 178 2.05 -6.14 13.12
N ALA A 179 1.16 -6.98 13.65
CA ALA A 179 -0.28 -6.84 13.50
C ALA A 179 -0.86 -6.22 14.78
N ILE A 180 -1.54 -5.10 14.64
CA ILE A 180 -2.18 -4.39 15.76
C ILE A 180 -3.69 -4.59 15.65
N TYR A 181 -4.27 -5.26 16.64
CA TYR A 181 -5.72 -5.43 16.76
C TYR A 181 -6.27 -4.37 17.70
N SER A 182 -7.22 -3.58 17.21
CA SER A 182 -7.84 -2.49 17.95
C SER A 182 -9.31 -2.79 18.26
N THR A 183 -9.90 -1.95 19.07
CA THR A 183 -11.32 -1.99 19.44
C THR A 183 -12.24 -1.29 18.44
N LEU A 184 -11.67 -0.71 17.36
CA LEU A 184 -12.40 0.06 16.37
C LEU A 184 -13.48 -0.79 15.66
N ASP A 185 -14.72 -0.33 15.75
CA ASP A 185 -15.82 -0.80 14.91
C ASP A 185 -15.89 0.04 13.63
N ALA A 186 -15.46 -0.54 12.53
CA ALA A 186 -15.36 0.18 11.26
C ALA A 186 -16.72 0.64 10.70
N GLU A 187 -17.81 -0.06 10.98
CA GLU A 187 -19.16 0.34 10.56
C GLU A 187 -19.67 1.50 11.40
N LEU A 188 -19.50 1.40 12.73
CA LEU A 188 -19.87 2.48 13.64
C LEU A 188 -19.06 3.75 13.37
N GLN A 189 -17.77 3.62 13.08
CA GLN A 189 -16.91 4.74 12.70
C GLN A 189 -17.39 5.43 11.42
N ARG A 190 -17.72 4.66 10.37
CA ARG A 190 -18.26 5.24 9.12
C ARG A 190 -19.58 5.96 9.37
N ALA A 191 -20.45 5.38 10.18
CA ALA A 191 -21.71 6.00 10.56
C ALA A 191 -21.48 7.31 11.33
N ALA A 192 -20.53 7.34 12.26
CA ALA A 192 -20.16 8.53 13.03
C ALA A 192 -19.60 9.65 12.12
N ASN A 193 -18.67 9.34 11.21
CA ASN A 193 -18.14 10.29 10.23
C ASN A 193 -19.26 10.88 9.36
N ALA A 194 -20.12 10.04 8.79
CA ALA A 194 -21.23 10.47 7.97
C ALA A 194 -22.24 11.34 8.74
N ALA A 195 -22.51 10.99 9.99
CA ALA A 195 -23.41 11.75 10.86
C ALA A 195 -22.87 13.16 11.14
N VAL A 196 -21.57 13.29 11.48
CA VAL A 196 -20.91 14.59 11.73
C VAL A 196 -20.98 15.46 10.48
N THR A 197 -20.50 14.96 9.34
CA THR A 197 -20.44 15.73 8.10
C THR A 197 -21.83 16.16 7.63
N THR A 198 -22.80 15.23 7.62
CA THR A 198 -24.17 15.51 7.16
C THR A 198 -24.86 16.50 8.09
N ARG A 199 -24.72 16.32 9.40
CA ARG A 199 -25.40 17.17 10.38
C ARG A 199 -24.86 18.59 10.42
N LEU A 200 -23.54 18.74 10.35
CA LEU A 200 -22.91 20.08 10.29
C LEU A 200 -23.29 20.80 9.01
N SER A 201 -23.28 20.14 7.86
CA SER A 201 -23.71 20.72 6.57
C SER A 201 -25.18 21.15 6.61
N ARG A 202 -26.06 20.38 7.23
CA ARG A 202 -27.47 20.74 7.39
C ARG A 202 -27.67 21.93 8.33
N LEU A 203 -26.93 21.97 9.46
CA LEU A 203 -26.98 23.11 10.37
C LEU A 203 -26.53 24.41 9.68
N GLU A 204 -25.49 24.37 8.85
CA GLU A 204 -25.05 25.54 8.07
C GLU A 204 -26.03 25.93 6.97
N GLN A 205 -26.85 25.01 6.47
CA GLN A 205 -27.94 25.32 5.53
C GLN A 205 -29.14 25.93 6.25
N ASP A 206 -29.57 25.35 7.37
CA ASP A 206 -30.71 25.79 8.15
C ASP A 206 -30.44 27.15 8.85
N TYR A 207 -29.18 27.40 9.21
CA TYR A 207 -28.70 28.59 9.90
C TYR A 207 -27.50 29.22 9.19
N PRO A 208 -27.71 30.05 8.13
CA PRO A 208 -26.62 30.63 7.33
C PRO A 208 -25.59 31.45 8.13
N SER A 209 -25.98 31.99 9.28
CA SER A 209 -25.08 32.71 10.19
C SER A 209 -23.97 31.86 10.78
N LEU A 210 -24.14 30.54 10.79
CA LEU A 210 -23.16 29.56 11.24
C LEU A 210 -22.12 29.19 10.16
N ARG A 211 -22.41 29.51 8.91
CA ARG A 211 -21.52 29.26 7.78
C ARG A 211 -20.36 30.26 7.77
N ARG A 212 -19.27 29.92 8.38
CA ARG A 212 -18.06 30.76 8.49
C ARG A 212 -16.89 30.08 7.77
N PRO A 213 -16.53 30.49 6.53
CA PRO A 213 -15.46 29.83 5.76
C PRO A 213 -14.10 29.79 6.46
N ALA A 214 -13.77 30.84 7.25
CA ALA A 214 -12.52 30.92 7.99
C ALA A 214 -12.52 30.14 9.32
N SER A 215 -13.68 29.69 9.80
CA SER A 215 -13.82 28.91 11.04
C SER A 215 -15.09 28.06 10.95
N PRO A 216 -15.06 26.97 10.16
CA PRO A 216 -16.22 26.11 9.97
C PRO A 216 -16.65 25.45 11.27
N LEU A 217 -17.94 25.12 11.37
CA LEU A 217 -18.47 24.37 12.49
C LEU A 217 -17.74 23.04 12.64
N GLN A 218 -17.39 22.71 13.88
CA GLN A 218 -16.76 21.45 14.25
C GLN A 218 -17.65 20.67 15.21
N ALA A 219 -17.54 19.35 15.16
CA ALA A 219 -18.15 18.45 16.14
C ALA A 219 -17.26 17.26 16.34
N ALA A 220 -17.24 16.71 17.56
CA ALA A 220 -16.55 15.48 17.89
C ALA A 220 -17.55 14.42 18.35
N VAL A 221 -17.25 13.16 18.05
CA VAL A 221 -18.03 12.01 18.50
C VAL A 221 -17.09 10.96 19.05
N VAL A 222 -17.40 10.46 20.24
CA VAL A 222 -16.74 9.30 20.84
C VAL A 222 -17.81 8.27 21.17
N ALA A 223 -17.66 7.07 20.60
CA ALA A 223 -18.53 5.93 20.94
C ALA A 223 -17.76 4.95 21.81
N LEU A 224 -18.32 4.64 22.96
CA LEU A 224 -17.72 3.74 23.95
C LEU A 224 -18.57 2.49 24.14
N SER A 225 -17.92 1.36 24.36
CA SER A 225 -18.57 0.15 24.89
C SER A 225 -18.94 0.38 26.35
N PRO A 226 -20.23 0.33 26.75
CA PRO A 226 -20.61 0.62 28.13
C PRO A 226 -20.17 -0.47 29.12
N LYS A 227 -19.81 -1.66 28.63
CA LYS A 227 -19.38 -2.78 29.46
C LYS A 227 -17.87 -2.79 29.70
N SER A 228 -17.09 -2.46 28.68
CA SER A 228 -15.61 -2.55 28.71
C SER A 228 -14.91 -1.20 28.78
N GLY A 229 -15.61 -0.10 28.45
CA GLY A 229 -15.02 1.24 28.34
C GLY A 229 -14.19 1.45 27.06
N GLU A 230 -14.13 0.46 26.17
CA GLU A 230 -13.37 0.52 24.93
C GLU A 230 -13.94 1.56 23.97
N ILE A 231 -13.05 2.28 23.28
CA ILE A 231 -13.43 3.21 22.21
C ILE A 231 -13.73 2.41 20.95
N LEU A 232 -14.98 2.50 20.48
CA LEU A 232 -15.47 1.81 19.29
C LEU A 232 -15.44 2.71 18.04
N ALA A 233 -15.58 4.03 18.22
CA ALA A 233 -15.44 5.02 17.18
C ALA A 233 -14.97 6.37 17.75
N LEU A 234 -14.14 7.08 16.98
CA LEU A 234 -13.60 8.39 17.37
C LEU A 234 -13.56 9.33 16.16
N VAL A 235 -14.31 10.42 16.24
CA VAL A 235 -14.32 11.51 15.27
C VAL A 235 -13.95 12.79 16.00
N GLY A 236 -12.81 13.38 15.68
CA GLY A 236 -12.32 14.59 16.34
C GLY A 236 -12.71 15.91 15.66
N GLY A 237 -13.27 15.86 14.45
CA GLY A 237 -13.64 17.03 13.69
C GLY A 237 -14.41 16.68 12.42
N ARG A 238 -14.78 17.74 11.65
CA ARG A 238 -15.43 17.59 10.34
C ARG A 238 -14.48 17.00 9.29
N ASP A 239 -13.27 17.48 9.33
CA ASP A 239 -12.14 17.10 8.46
C ASP A 239 -10.92 16.84 9.36
N TYR A 240 -9.99 16.00 8.86
CA TYR A 240 -8.73 15.67 9.55
C TYR A 240 -7.57 16.40 8.91
#